data_15b63b71d57a9ce7926487fe2beadbad
#
_entry.id   15b63b71d57a9ce7926487fe2beadbad
#
_cell.length_a   1.000
_cell.length_b   1.000
_cell.length_c   1.000
_cell.angle_alpha   90.00
_cell.angle_beta   90.00
_cell.angle_gamma   90.00
#
_symmetry.space_group_name_H-M   'P 1'
#
loop_
_entity.id
_entity.type
_entity.pdbx_description
1 polymer ?
#
loop_
_entity_poly.entity_id
_entity_poly.type
_entity_poly.pdbx_seq_one_letter_code
_entity_poly.pdbx_strand_id
1 'polypeptide(L)'
;MNAAAGAAPIHRVVIVTGASSGIGRATALRLASAGSTVVLAARRVGELDALRARIADGGGTAFAVPTDVTRSDDLDRLVAEALTVSGRIDGLVNVAGVGHAHSIMSPDPVVERMLATNLMAPIRLMRNVIPIMRGQKHGAIVNIGSIAGEIGVQGPYSATKFGLRGITDSVRRELAGTGIGVTLIEPGYIATALTANRSGRMPGPDIVARAVQAALLRPRRRVIVPRRFHLIVFLTRTFPGLIDRRFAGKAADPAWTPSSAGAATASVEPG
;
A
#
# COMPACT_ATOMS: atom_id res chain seq x y z
N MET A 1 19.21 6.40 -39.65
CA MET A 1 18.23 5.36 -39.31
C MET A 1 18.77 4.60 -38.11
N ASN A 2 18.42 5.04 -36.91
CA ASN A 2 18.79 4.36 -35.67
C ASN A 2 17.56 3.63 -35.18
N ALA A 3 17.53 2.31 -35.39
CA ALA A 3 16.57 1.42 -34.78
C ALA A 3 16.86 1.40 -33.27
N ALA A 4 15.96 2.00 -32.49
CA ALA A 4 15.93 1.78 -31.05
C ALA A 4 15.73 0.29 -30.82
N ALA A 5 16.80 -0.41 -30.39
CA ALA A 5 16.73 -1.77 -29.92
C ALA A 5 15.72 -1.80 -28.78
N GLY A 6 14.53 -2.32 -29.05
CA GLY A 6 13.50 -2.58 -28.07
C GLY A 6 14.09 -3.57 -27.06
N ALA A 7 14.40 -3.08 -25.86
CA ALA A 7 14.72 -3.97 -24.75
C ALA A 7 13.53 -4.92 -24.59
N ALA A 8 13.78 -6.22 -24.71
CA ALA A 8 12.78 -7.25 -24.49
C ALA A 8 12.05 -6.96 -23.17
N PRO A 9 10.73 -7.13 -23.10
CA PRO A 9 9.98 -6.90 -21.87
C PRO A 9 10.58 -7.81 -20.80
N ILE A 10 11.19 -7.20 -19.79
CA ILE A 10 11.64 -7.95 -18.62
C ILE A 10 10.37 -8.41 -17.94
N HIS A 11 10.02 -9.68 -18.07
CA HIS A 11 8.88 -10.29 -17.38
C HIS A 11 9.16 -10.19 -15.87
N ARG A 12 8.69 -9.14 -15.26
CA ARG A 12 8.86 -8.89 -13.82
C ARG A 12 7.73 -9.54 -13.07
N VAL A 13 8.04 -10.37 -12.08
CA VAL A 13 7.06 -10.88 -11.13
C VAL A 13 6.91 -9.88 -9.99
N VAL A 14 5.68 -9.37 -9.82
CA VAL A 14 5.36 -8.34 -8.83
C VAL A 14 4.22 -8.80 -7.94
N ILE A 15 4.46 -8.88 -6.64
CA ILE A 15 3.43 -9.13 -5.63
C ILE A 15 2.71 -7.81 -5.33
N VAL A 16 1.37 -7.81 -5.37
CA VAL A 16 0.54 -6.66 -5.01
C VAL A 16 -0.45 -7.07 -3.92
N THR A 17 -0.26 -6.57 -2.69
CA THR A 17 -1.22 -6.80 -1.60
C THR A 17 -2.41 -5.84 -1.68
N GLY A 18 -3.57 -6.24 -1.15
CA GLY A 18 -4.78 -5.42 -1.25
C GLY A 18 -5.30 -5.28 -2.69
N ALA A 19 -5.00 -6.25 -3.56
CA ALA A 19 -5.29 -6.20 -5.00
C ALA A 19 -6.79 -6.20 -5.33
N SER A 20 -7.66 -6.62 -4.40
CA SER A 20 -9.11 -6.76 -4.67
C SER A 20 -9.86 -5.43 -4.88
N SER A 21 -9.29 -4.27 -4.56
CA SER A 21 -9.97 -2.96 -4.71
C SER A 21 -9.02 -1.76 -4.79
N GLY A 22 -9.57 -0.60 -5.09
CA GLY A 22 -8.93 0.70 -4.96
C GLY A 22 -7.55 0.80 -5.63
N ILE A 23 -6.57 1.25 -4.87
CA ILE A 23 -5.19 1.45 -5.34
C ILE A 23 -4.55 0.11 -5.76
N GLY A 24 -4.79 -0.98 -5.01
CA GLY A 24 -4.24 -2.30 -5.33
C GLY A 24 -4.73 -2.82 -6.68
N ARG A 25 -6.06 -2.77 -6.92
CA ARG A 25 -6.65 -3.16 -8.20
C ARG A 25 -6.11 -2.32 -9.38
N ALA A 26 -6.08 -1.00 -9.22
CA ALA A 26 -5.56 -0.11 -10.26
C ALA A 26 -4.07 -0.36 -10.53
N THR A 27 -3.29 -0.63 -9.48
CA THR A 27 -1.87 -0.99 -9.60
C THR A 27 -1.69 -2.29 -10.36
N ALA A 28 -2.45 -3.35 -10.00
CA ALA A 28 -2.37 -4.66 -10.65
C ALA A 28 -2.69 -4.57 -12.15
N LEU A 29 -3.80 -3.90 -12.51
CA LEU A 29 -4.17 -3.69 -13.91
C LEU A 29 -3.08 -2.95 -14.68
N ARG A 30 -2.53 -1.89 -14.09
CA ARG A 30 -1.48 -1.09 -14.74
C ARG A 30 -0.18 -1.86 -14.94
N LEU A 31 0.25 -2.65 -13.94
CA LEU A 31 1.47 -3.43 -14.04
C LEU A 31 1.32 -4.57 -15.06
N ALA A 32 0.18 -5.25 -15.08
CA ALA A 32 -0.11 -6.31 -16.03
C ALA A 32 -0.15 -5.76 -17.48
N SER A 33 -0.80 -4.62 -17.71
CA SER A 33 -0.82 -3.96 -19.04
C SER A 33 0.56 -3.46 -19.50
N ALA A 34 1.50 -3.32 -18.57
CA ALA A 34 2.90 -2.98 -18.86
C ALA A 34 3.80 -4.22 -19.03
N GLY A 35 3.22 -5.43 -19.10
CA GLY A 35 3.93 -6.69 -19.32
C GLY A 35 4.50 -7.35 -18.07
N SER A 36 4.13 -6.89 -16.86
CA SER A 36 4.50 -7.60 -15.63
C SER A 36 3.56 -8.78 -15.37
N THR A 37 4.09 -9.87 -14.83
CA THR A 37 3.30 -10.92 -14.19
C THR A 37 2.94 -10.49 -12.77
N VAL A 38 1.65 -10.40 -12.45
CA VAL A 38 1.19 -9.85 -11.16
C VAL A 38 0.64 -10.95 -10.27
N VAL A 39 1.19 -11.08 -9.07
CA VAL A 39 0.63 -11.94 -8.02
C VAL A 39 -0.31 -11.09 -7.17
N LEU A 40 -1.61 -11.41 -7.28
CA LEU A 40 -2.71 -10.67 -6.68
C LEU A 40 -3.00 -11.24 -5.29
N ALA A 41 -2.72 -10.47 -4.23
CA ALA A 41 -2.92 -10.91 -2.86
C ALA A 41 -4.04 -10.11 -2.17
N ALA A 42 -5.11 -10.79 -1.74
CA ALA A 42 -6.18 -10.24 -0.91
C ALA A 42 -7.04 -11.38 -0.34
N ARG A 43 -7.96 -11.07 0.59
CA ARG A 43 -8.86 -12.04 1.22
C ARG A 43 -10.03 -12.47 0.33
N ARG A 44 -10.55 -11.56 -0.50
CA ARG A 44 -11.77 -11.78 -1.30
C ARG A 44 -11.45 -12.52 -2.59
N VAL A 45 -11.69 -13.84 -2.58
CA VAL A 45 -11.36 -14.74 -3.70
C VAL A 45 -12.08 -14.33 -4.98
N GLY A 46 -13.39 -14.13 -4.95
CA GLY A 46 -14.16 -13.76 -6.14
C GLY A 46 -13.69 -12.46 -6.81
N GLU A 47 -13.25 -11.46 -5.99
CA GLU A 47 -12.70 -10.21 -6.52
C GLU A 47 -11.31 -10.41 -7.16
N LEU A 48 -10.51 -11.34 -6.62
CA LEU A 48 -9.22 -11.69 -7.20
C LEU A 48 -9.40 -12.43 -8.52
N ASP A 49 -10.33 -13.37 -8.60
CA ASP A 49 -10.62 -14.14 -9.82
C ASP A 49 -11.19 -13.24 -10.92
N ALA A 50 -12.11 -12.35 -10.58
CA ALA A 50 -12.62 -11.35 -11.52
C ALA A 50 -11.52 -10.42 -12.02
N LEU A 51 -10.60 -10.01 -11.14
CA LEU A 51 -9.46 -9.18 -11.55
C LEU A 51 -8.47 -9.95 -12.42
N ARG A 52 -8.19 -11.22 -12.09
CA ARG A 52 -7.34 -12.11 -12.88
C ARG A 52 -7.90 -12.31 -14.29
N ALA A 53 -9.20 -12.60 -14.40
CA ALA A 53 -9.88 -12.73 -15.68
C ALA A 53 -9.77 -11.43 -16.51
N ARG A 54 -10.09 -10.28 -15.91
CA ARG A 54 -9.96 -8.98 -16.56
C ARG A 54 -8.53 -8.67 -17.05
N ILE A 55 -7.51 -9.07 -16.30
CA ILE A 55 -6.11 -8.92 -16.71
C ILE A 55 -5.81 -9.84 -17.90
N ALA A 56 -6.30 -11.09 -17.89
CA ALA A 56 -6.14 -12.02 -19.00
C ALA A 56 -6.84 -11.55 -20.27
N ASP A 57 -8.05 -11.03 -20.18
CA ASP A 57 -8.79 -10.44 -21.31
C ASP A 57 -8.06 -9.26 -21.95
N GLY A 58 -7.27 -8.53 -21.14
CA GLY A 58 -6.37 -7.46 -21.60
C GLY A 58 -5.01 -7.95 -22.11
N GLY A 59 -4.79 -9.27 -22.25
CA GLY A 59 -3.52 -9.85 -22.70
C GLY A 59 -2.41 -9.88 -21.63
N GLY A 60 -2.72 -9.57 -20.38
CA GLY A 60 -1.78 -9.60 -19.26
C GLY A 60 -1.74 -10.95 -18.54
N THR A 61 -0.83 -11.09 -17.59
CA THR A 61 -0.68 -12.30 -16.77
C THR A 61 -0.82 -11.99 -15.29
N ALA A 62 -1.70 -12.73 -14.61
CA ALA A 62 -1.85 -12.60 -13.15
C ALA A 62 -2.20 -13.94 -12.48
N PHE A 63 -1.77 -14.09 -11.24
CA PHE A 63 -2.06 -15.22 -10.37
C PHE A 63 -2.77 -14.72 -9.11
N ALA A 64 -3.89 -15.34 -8.74
CA ALA A 64 -4.65 -14.99 -7.55
C ALA A 64 -4.21 -15.86 -6.37
N VAL A 65 -3.79 -15.23 -5.29
CA VAL A 65 -3.39 -15.89 -4.05
C VAL A 65 -4.21 -15.34 -2.90
N PRO A 66 -5.25 -16.06 -2.43
CA PRO A 66 -6.03 -15.65 -1.27
C PRO A 66 -5.14 -15.48 -0.04
N THR A 67 -5.11 -14.28 0.52
CA THR A 67 -4.14 -13.92 1.55
C THR A 67 -4.78 -13.00 2.58
N ASP A 68 -4.78 -13.38 3.85
CA ASP A 68 -4.94 -12.44 4.96
C ASP A 68 -3.55 -11.96 5.41
N VAL A 69 -3.22 -10.72 5.11
CA VAL A 69 -1.90 -10.16 5.41
C VAL A 69 -1.58 -10.07 6.91
N THR A 70 -2.57 -10.29 7.79
CA THR A 70 -2.34 -10.32 9.23
C THR A 70 -1.80 -11.68 9.72
N ARG A 71 -1.93 -12.75 8.90
CA ARG A 71 -1.49 -14.11 9.21
C ARG A 71 -0.11 -14.38 8.60
N SER A 72 0.85 -14.78 9.42
CA SER A 72 2.22 -15.11 8.95
C SER A 72 2.21 -16.21 7.91
N ASP A 73 1.46 -17.31 8.16
CA ASP A 73 1.42 -18.47 7.29
C ASP A 73 0.90 -18.12 5.89
N ASP A 74 -0.06 -17.19 5.80
CA ASP A 74 -0.57 -16.70 4.54
C ASP A 74 0.48 -15.88 3.77
N LEU A 75 1.31 -15.10 4.50
CA LEU A 75 2.40 -14.34 3.89
C LEU A 75 3.51 -15.25 3.37
N ASP A 76 3.86 -16.30 4.11
CA ASP A 76 4.86 -17.29 3.71
C ASP A 76 4.38 -18.06 2.47
N ARG A 77 3.11 -18.51 2.46
CA ARG A 77 2.48 -19.14 1.30
C ARG A 77 2.45 -18.21 0.10
N LEU A 78 2.09 -16.93 0.27
CA LEU A 78 2.07 -15.94 -0.81
C LEU A 78 3.44 -15.82 -1.49
N VAL A 79 4.51 -15.77 -0.71
CA VAL A 79 5.88 -15.66 -1.24
C VAL A 79 6.29 -16.96 -1.92
N ALA A 80 5.98 -18.12 -1.35
CA ALA A 80 6.25 -19.42 -1.94
C ALA A 80 5.53 -19.58 -3.29
N GLU A 81 4.22 -19.28 -3.37
CA GLU A 81 3.45 -19.33 -4.62
C GLU A 81 3.96 -18.31 -5.65
N ALA A 82 4.38 -17.11 -5.24
CA ALA A 82 4.99 -16.15 -6.15
C ALA A 82 6.29 -16.69 -6.79
N LEU A 83 7.08 -17.43 -6.03
CA LEU A 83 8.31 -18.07 -6.54
C LEU A 83 8.03 -19.18 -7.55
N THR A 84 6.92 -19.93 -7.43
CA THR A 84 6.58 -20.99 -8.40
C THR A 84 6.34 -20.45 -9.81
N VAL A 85 5.99 -19.15 -9.93
CA VAL A 85 5.70 -18.51 -11.22
C VAL A 85 6.94 -18.46 -12.14
N SER A 86 8.11 -18.12 -11.60
CA SER A 86 9.33 -18.01 -12.43
C SER A 86 10.63 -18.12 -11.61
N GLY A 87 10.58 -18.59 -10.38
CA GLY A 87 11.75 -18.69 -9.50
C GLY A 87 12.29 -17.34 -8.99
N ARG A 88 11.55 -16.23 -9.22
CA ARG A 88 12.01 -14.88 -8.88
C ARG A 88 10.88 -13.97 -8.38
N ILE A 89 11.24 -12.95 -7.63
CA ILE A 89 10.34 -11.86 -7.21
C ILE A 89 11.08 -10.55 -7.47
N ASP A 90 10.59 -9.77 -8.43
CA ASP A 90 11.22 -8.50 -8.84
C ASP A 90 10.63 -7.29 -8.12
N GLY A 91 9.38 -7.40 -7.69
CA GLY A 91 8.68 -6.33 -7.03
C GLY A 91 7.77 -6.78 -5.89
N LEU A 92 7.70 -5.96 -4.84
CA LEU A 92 6.71 -6.06 -3.78
C LEU A 92 6.00 -4.72 -3.65
N VAL A 93 4.67 -4.71 -3.74
CA VAL A 93 3.85 -3.51 -3.53
C VAL A 93 2.91 -3.74 -2.35
N ASN A 94 3.25 -3.17 -1.20
CA ASN A 94 2.45 -3.20 0.01
C ASN A 94 1.35 -2.14 -0.05
N VAL A 95 0.15 -2.54 -0.52
CA VAL A 95 -1.03 -1.66 -0.63
C VAL A 95 -2.08 -1.97 0.43
N ALA A 96 -2.17 -3.23 0.89
CA ALA A 96 -3.14 -3.64 1.90
C ALA A 96 -3.14 -2.68 3.09
N GLY A 97 -4.31 -2.21 3.47
CA GLY A 97 -4.44 -1.27 4.57
C GLY A 97 -5.90 -1.05 4.97
N VAL A 98 -6.10 -0.72 6.23
CA VAL A 98 -7.39 -0.37 6.84
C VAL A 98 -7.29 0.99 7.53
N GLY A 99 -8.40 1.69 7.67
CA GLY A 99 -8.42 3.07 8.16
C GLY A 99 -9.62 3.38 9.05
N HIS A 100 -9.93 2.51 10.03
CA HIS A 100 -11.15 2.65 10.84
C HIS A 100 -10.91 3.23 12.25
N ALA A 101 -9.64 3.42 12.69
CA ALA A 101 -9.31 4.01 13.97
C ALA A 101 -8.70 5.41 13.78
N HIS A 102 -9.52 6.43 13.92
CA HIS A 102 -9.12 7.85 13.74
C HIS A 102 -9.05 8.63 15.06
N SER A 103 -9.49 8.07 16.17
CA SER A 103 -9.44 8.65 17.50
C SER A 103 -8.56 7.82 18.43
N ILE A 104 -7.92 8.50 19.41
CA ILE A 104 -7.20 7.81 20.50
C ILE A 104 -8.13 6.90 21.32
N MET A 105 -9.42 7.19 21.32
CA MET A 105 -10.44 6.40 22.00
C MET A 105 -10.96 5.21 21.18
N SER A 106 -10.35 4.92 20.03
CA SER A 106 -10.73 3.75 19.22
C SER A 106 -10.50 2.44 20.00
N PRO A 107 -11.41 1.45 19.92
CA PRO A 107 -11.28 0.17 20.65
C PRO A 107 -9.99 -0.57 20.29
N ASP A 108 -9.36 -1.20 21.27
CA ASP A 108 -8.10 -1.94 21.10
C ASP A 108 -8.13 -2.95 19.95
N PRO A 109 -9.16 -3.81 19.76
CA PRO A 109 -9.16 -4.76 18.64
C PRO A 109 -9.09 -4.09 17.26
N VAL A 110 -9.67 -2.87 17.12
CA VAL A 110 -9.62 -2.10 15.87
C VAL A 110 -8.21 -1.54 15.66
N VAL A 111 -7.58 -1.04 16.73
CA VAL A 111 -6.20 -0.51 16.69
C VAL A 111 -5.21 -1.63 16.40
N GLU A 112 -5.31 -2.77 17.08
CA GLU A 112 -4.45 -3.94 16.88
C GLU A 112 -4.52 -4.46 15.44
N ARG A 113 -5.74 -4.62 14.90
CA ARG A 113 -5.94 -5.02 13.51
C ARG A 113 -5.31 -4.03 12.53
N MET A 114 -5.40 -2.75 12.83
CA MET A 114 -4.79 -1.70 12.02
C MET A 114 -3.26 -1.77 12.07
N LEU A 115 -2.66 -1.95 13.25
CA LEU A 115 -1.22 -2.17 13.42
C LEU A 115 -0.77 -3.43 12.67
N ALA A 116 -1.50 -4.53 12.82
CA ALA A 116 -1.20 -5.79 12.14
C ALA A 116 -1.21 -5.63 10.61
N THR A 117 -2.24 -4.94 10.06
CA THR A 117 -2.40 -4.78 8.61
C THR A 117 -1.48 -3.72 8.02
N ASN A 118 -1.43 -2.51 8.63
CA ASN A 118 -0.79 -1.35 8.01
C ASN A 118 0.72 -1.29 8.26
N LEU A 119 1.20 -1.94 9.32
CA LEU A 119 2.60 -1.87 9.75
C LEU A 119 3.28 -3.24 9.79
N MET A 120 2.71 -4.20 10.54
CA MET A 120 3.37 -5.51 10.73
C MET A 120 3.38 -6.33 9.44
N ALA A 121 2.30 -6.33 8.65
CA ALA A 121 2.24 -7.08 7.40
C ALA A 121 3.30 -6.61 6.38
N PRO A 122 3.48 -5.30 6.07
CA PRO A 122 4.59 -4.83 5.25
C PRO A 122 5.96 -5.23 5.78
N ILE A 123 6.19 -5.15 7.11
CA ILE A 123 7.45 -5.56 7.73
C ILE A 123 7.72 -7.04 7.46
N ARG A 124 6.74 -7.91 7.71
CA ARG A 124 6.87 -9.36 7.50
C ARG A 124 7.12 -9.70 6.03
N LEU A 125 6.35 -9.10 5.10
CA LEU A 125 6.56 -9.31 3.67
C LEU A 125 7.93 -8.83 3.19
N MET A 126 8.40 -7.69 3.66
CA MET A 126 9.76 -7.24 3.37
C MET A 126 10.81 -8.25 3.85
N ARG A 127 10.65 -8.79 5.07
CA ARG A 127 11.55 -9.84 5.61
C ARG A 127 11.56 -11.08 4.72
N ASN A 128 10.40 -11.49 4.19
CA ASN A 128 10.29 -12.69 3.36
C ASN A 128 10.89 -12.50 1.97
N VAL A 129 10.74 -11.33 1.33
CA VAL A 129 11.20 -11.12 -0.04
C VAL A 129 12.64 -10.61 -0.14
N ILE A 130 13.15 -9.89 0.86
CA ILE A 130 14.51 -9.30 0.83
C ILE A 130 15.60 -10.35 0.63
N PRO A 131 15.62 -11.52 1.30
CA PRO A 131 16.62 -12.56 1.06
C PRO A 131 16.61 -13.03 -0.39
N ILE A 132 15.43 -13.19 -1.00
CA ILE A 132 15.25 -13.60 -2.39
C ILE A 132 15.85 -12.53 -3.34
N MET A 133 15.44 -11.26 -3.14
CA MET A 133 15.94 -10.14 -3.93
C MET A 133 17.46 -9.93 -3.78
N ARG A 134 18.02 -10.20 -2.58
CA ARG A 134 19.48 -10.19 -2.36
C ARG A 134 20.19 -11.25 -3.18
N GLY A 135 19.66 -12.48 -3.21
CA GLY A 135 20.19 -13.54 -4.08
C GLY A 135 20.14 -13.17 -5.56
N GLN A 136 19.09 -12.47 -5.98
CA GLN A 136 18.91 -11.94 -7.34
C GLN A 136 19.80 -10.73 -7.65
N LYS A 137 20.33 -10.04 -6.62
CA LYS A 137 21.02 -8.73 -6.70
C LYS A 137 20.15 -7.66 -7.36
N HIS A 138 18.85 -7.83 -7.32
CA HIS A 138 17.87 -6.92 -7.93
C HIS A 138 16.51 -7.07 -7.25
N GLY A 139 15.82 -5.94 -7.09
CA GLY A 139 14.46 -5.91 -6.57
C GLY A 139 13.95 -4.49 -6.34
N ALA A 140 12.64 -4.34 -6.25
CA ALA A 140 12.02 -3.05 -5.91
C ALA A 140 10.85 -3.25 -4.94
N ILE A 141 10.88 -2.54 -3.84
CA ILE A 141 9.83 -2.56 -2.80
C ILE A 141 9.14 -1.21 -2.79
N VAL A 142 7.81 -1.21 -2.86
CA VAL A 142 6.98 -0.01 -2.77
C VAL A 142 6.01 -0.16 -1.62
N ASN A 143 6.11 0.70 -0.63
CA ASN A 143 5.17 0.76 0.49
C ASN A 143 4.19 1.93 0.28
N ILE A 144 2.89 1.66 0.42
CA ILE A 144 1.86 2.70 0.34
C ILE A 144 1.61 3.27 1.73
N GLY A 145 2.20 4.42 1.96
CA GLY A 145 1.99 5.24 3.14
C GLY A 145 0.71 6.06 3.07
N SER A 146 0.77 7.27 3.59
CA SER A 146 -0.28 8.31 3.51
C SER A 146 0.31 9.64 3.93
N ILE A 147 -0.28 10.75 3.49
CA ILE A 147 0.01 12.06 4.10
C ILE A 147 -0.32 12.08 5.60
N ALA A 148 -1.18 11.18 6.09
CA ALA A 148 -1.42 11.00 7.52
C ALA A 148 -0.19 10.50 8.29
N GLY A 149 0.80 9.91 7.61
CA GLY A 149 2.13 9.61 8.14
C GLY A 149 3.08 10.81 8.17
N GLU A 150 2.61 11.99 7.79
CA GLU A 150 3.32 13.26 7.84
C GLU A 150 2.66 14.25 8.79
N ILE A 151 1.34 14.12 8.94
CA ILE A 151 0.47 14.99 9.72
C ILE A 151 -0.27 14.11 10.71
N GLY A 152 -0.04 14.26 12.01
CA GLY A 152 -0.60 13.44 13.09
C GLY A 152 -2.07 13.78 13.40
N VAL A 153 -2.98 13.70 12.43
CA VAL A 153 -4.38 14.16 12.58
C VAL A 153 -5.42 13.04 12.54
N GLN A 154 -4.99 11.77 12.52
CA GLN A 154 -5.90 10.63 12.40
C GLN A 154 -5.59 9.53 13.44
N GLY A 155 -5.24 9.91 14.65
CA GLY A 155 -5.02 8.99 15.77
C GLY A 155 -4.14 7.78 15.43
N PRO A 156 -4.55 6.56 15.82
CA PRO A 156 -3.78 5.33 15.56
C PRO A 156 -3.47 5.08 14.08
N TYR A 157 -4.34 5.52 13.15
CA TYR A 157 -4.04 5.42 11.72
C TYR A 157 -2.77 6.21 11.35
N SER A 158 -2.65 7.45 11.84
CA SER A 158 -1.44 8.23 11.65
C SER A 158 -0.22 7.51 12.21
N ALA A 159 -0.31 6.95 13.42
CA ALA A 159 0.79 6.21 14.04
C ALA A 159 1.27 5.04 13.16
N THR A 160 0.35 4.25 12.57
CA THR A 160 0.74 3.15 11.65
C THR A 160 1.47 3.67 10.42
N LYS A 161 1.06 4.82 9.86
CA LYS A 161 1.66 5.39 8.65
C LYS A 161 2.99 6.12 8.93
N PHE A 162 3.15 6.74 10.11
CA PHE A 162 4.46 7.20 10.60
C PHE A 162 5.42 6.02 10.80
N GLY A 163 4.97 4.94 11.45
CA GLY A 163 5.76 3.72 11.63
C GLY A 163 6.20 3.10 10.31
N LEU A 164 5.27 2.99 9.34
CA LEU A 164 5.58 2.47 7.99
C LEU A 164 6.61 3.34 7.26
N ARG A 165 6.54 4.66 7.42
CA ARG A 165 7.55 5.56 6.88
C ARG A 165 8.91 5.33 7.53
N GLY A 166 8.96 5.25 8.87
CA GLY A 166 10.20 5.03 9.61
C GLY A 166 10.90 3.74 9.20
N ILE A 167 10.16 2.62 9.16
CA ILE A 167 10.74 1.33 8.74
C ILE A 167 11.12 1.32 7.26
N THR A 168 10.36 1.99 6.38
CA THR A 168 10.73 2.12 4.96
C THR A 168 12.05 2.86 4.78
N ASP A 169 12.27 3.96 5.53
CA ASP A 169 13.53 4.71 5.50
C ASP A 169 14.70 3.88 6.07
N SER A 170 14.48 3.09 7.12
CA SER A 170 15.48 2.17 7.70
C SER A 170 15.89 1.10 6.69
N VAL A 171 14.94 0.34 6.18
CA VAL A 171 15.18 -0.75 5.21
C VAL A 171 15.86 -0.22 3.94
N ARG A 172 15.49 0.97 3.46
CA ARG A 172 16.15 1.60 2.32
C ARG A 172 17.64 1.86 2.58
N ARG A 173 18.02 2.24 3.81
CA ARG A 173 19.44 2.44 4.19
C ARG A 173 20.16 1.11 4.31
N GLU A 174 19.53 0.11 4.92
CA GLU A 174 20.08 -1.25 5.07
C GLU A 174 20.35 -1.93 3.72
N LEU A 175 19.58 -1.60 2.69
CA LEU A 175 19.69 -2.16 1.35
C LEU A 175 20.50 -1.29 0.38
N ALA A 176 21.10 -0.20 0.85
CA ALA A 176 21.94 0.65 0.01
C ALA A 176 23.09 -0.15 -0.63
N GLY A 177 23.28 -0.02 -1.93
CA GLY A 177 24.32 -0.74 -2.68
C GLY A 177 24.02 -2.20 -3.04
N THR A 178 22.87 -2.77 -2.62
CA THR A 178 22.51 -4.18 -2.90
C THR A 178 21.78 -4.40 -4.22
N GLY A 179 21.45 -3.33 -4.97
CA GLY A 179 20.62 -3.41 -6.16
C GLY A 179 19.10 -3.46 -5.85
N ILE A 180 18.71 -3.39 -4.57
CA ILE A 180 17.30 -3.40 -4.15
C ILE A 180 16.86 -1.97 -3.80
N GLY A 181 15.85 -1.47 -4.53
CA GLY A 181 15.27 -0.16 -4.28
C GLY A 181 14.07 -0.21 -3.34
N VAL A 182 13.94 0.79 -2.45
CA VAL A 182 12.78 0.89 -1.56
C VAL A 182 12.18 2.28 -1.65
N THR A 183 10.88 2.36 -1.98
CA THR A 183 10.15 3.62 -2.17
C THR A 183 8.93 3.68 -1.25
N LEU A 184 8.75 4.83 -0.59
CA LEU A 184 7.51 5.18 0.07
C LEU A 184 6.66 6.05 -0.86
N ILE A 185 5.42 5.62 -1.13
CA ILE A 185 4.43 6.47 -1.81
C ILE A 185 3.42 6.94 -0.77
N GLU A 186 3.17 8.23 -0.71
CA GLU A 186 2.25 8.85 0.25
C GLU A 186 1.08 9.51 -0.48
N PRO A 187 -0.01 8.76 -0.66
CA PRO A 187 -1.23 9.34 -1.19
C PRO A 187 -1.84 10.35 -0.22
N GLY A 188 -2.39 11.45 -0.78
CA GLY A 188 -3.40 12.22 -0.12
C GLY A 188 -4.77 11.53 -0.21
N TYR A 189 -5.83 12.33 -0.27
CA TYR A 189 -7.17 11.78 -0.47
C TYR A 189 -7.35 11.27 -1.90
N ILE A 190 -7.57 9.96 -2.03
CA ILE A 190 -7.80 9.23 -3.29
C ILE A 190 -9.18 8.57 -3.22
N ALA A 191 -9.95 8.64 -4.30
CA ALA A 191 -11.28 8.03 -4.38
C ALA A 191 -11.17 6.49 -4.32
N THR A 192 -11.46 5.93 -3.16
CA THR A 192 -11.43 4.49 -2.85
C THR A 192 -12.51 4.17 -1.81
N ALA A 193 -12.79 2.90 -1.55
CA ALA A 193 -13.69 2.51 -0.47
C ALA A 193 -13.30 3.10 0.90
N LEU A 194 -12.00 3.28 1.15
CA LEU A 194 -11.49 3.88 2.40
C LEU A 194 -11.89 5.35 2.58
N THR A 195 -12.24 6.04 1.52
CA THR A 195 -12.58 7.46 1.49
C THR A 195 -14.01 7.72 1.01
N ALA A 196 -14.84 6.68 0.90
CA ALA A 196 -16.21 6.77 0.38
C ALA A 196 -17.09 7.75 1.14
N ASN A 197 -16.87 7.89 2.45
CA ASN A 197 -17.61 8.81 3.33
C ASN A 197 -17.10 10.27 3.28
N ARG A 198 -16.15 10.60 2.42
CA ARG A 198 -15.65 11.96 2.27
C ARG A 198 -16.30 12.68 1.10
N SER A 199 -16.74 13.90 1.35
CA SER A 199 -17.24 14.79 0.30
C SER A 199 -16.10 15.46 -0.48
N GLY A 200 -16.36 15.79 -1.75
CA GLY A 200 -15.46 16.52 -2.61
C GLY A 200 -14.82 15.66 -3.73
N ARG A 201 -14.37 16.34 -4.79
CA ARG A 201 -13.75 15.69 -5.94
C ARG A 201 -12.34 15.20 -5.58
N MET A 202 -12.18 13.89 -5.51
CA MET A 202 -10.89 13.23 -5.29
C MET A 202 -10.36 12.59 -6.57
N PRO A 203 -9.05 12.60 -6.81
CA PRO A 203 -8.47 11.86 -7.92
C PRO A 203 -8.67 10.36 -7.74
N GLY A 204 -8.83 9.65 -8.85
CA GLY A 204 -8.93 8.19 -8.87
C GLY A 204 -7.60 7.50 -8.49
N PRO A 205 -7.65 6.18 -8.23
CA PRO A 205 -6.49 5.40 -7.81
C PRO A 205 -5.38 5.29 -8.86
N ASP A 206 -5.67 5.55 -10.14
CA ASP A 206 -4.72 5.46 -11.24
C ASP A 206 -3.51 6.38 -11.09
N ILE A 207 -3.68 7.54 -10.45
CA ILE A 207 -2.53 8.45 -10.22
C ILE A 207 -1.51 7.81 -9.27
N VAL A 208 -1.97 7.00 -8.30
CA VAL A 208 -1.08 6.24 -7.41
C VAL A 208 -0.48 5.05 -8.14
N ALA A 209 -1.28 4.32 -8.94
CA ALA A 209 -0.80 3.21 -9.75
C ALA A 209 0.33 3.63 -10.71
N ARG A 210 0.22 4.81 -11.34
CA ARG A 210 1.30 5.40 -12.14
C ARG A 210 2.57 5.66 -11.32
N ALA A 211 2.42 6.17 -10.11
CA ALA A 211 3.54 6.43 -9.22
C ALA A 211 4.22 5.11 -8.78
N VAL A 212 3.44 4.05 -8.50
CA VAL A 212 3.95 2.71 -8.20
C VAL A 212 4.76 2.16 -9.36
N GLN A 213 4.22 2.17 -10.57
CA GLN A 213 4.94 1.69 -11.76
C GLN A 213 6.26 2.43 -11.96
N ALA A 214 6.25 3.75 -11.83
CA ALA A 214 7.46 4.56 -11.95
C ALA A 214 8.48 4.25 -10.85
N ALA A 215 8.02 3.99 -9.62
CA ALA A 215 8.88 3.65 -8.47
C ALA A 215 9.50 2.25 -8.58
N LEU A 216 8.78 1.27 -9.15
CA LEU A 216 9.34 -0.07 -9.43
C LEU A 216 10.43 -0.02 -10.51
N LEU A 217 10.31 0.89 -11.48
CA LEU A 217 11.31 1.07 -12.53
C LEU A 217 12.52 1.91 -12.08
N ARG A 218 12.25 2.97 -11.32
CA ARG A 218 13.24 3.93 -10.82
C ARG A 218 12.93 4.25 -9.35
N PRO A 219 13.44 3.47 -8.41
CA PRO A 219 13.19 3.65 -6.99
C PRO A 219 13.55 5.07 -6.53
N ARG A 220 12.67 5.64 -5.71
CA ARG A 220 12.85 6.97 -5.11
C ARG A 220 12.63 6.89 -3.62
N ARG A 221 13.31 7.72 -2.84
CA ARG A 221 13.11 7.75 -1.40
C ARG A 221 11.62 7.88 -1.04
N ARG A 222 10.93 8.82 -1.72
CA ARG A 222 9.57 9.22 -1.35
C ARG A 222 8.85 9.87 -2.53
N VAL A 223 7.55 9.60 -2.66
CA VAL A 223 6.68 10.19 -3.67
C VAL A 223 5.35 10.58 -3.03
N ILE A 224 5.02 11.88 -2.98
CA ILE A 224 3.72 12.39 -2.52
C ILE A 224 2.79 12.56 -3.73
N VAL A 225 1.57 12.01 -3.63
CA VAL A 225 0.58 12.02 -4.72
C VAL A 225 -0.80 12.43 -4.21
N PRO A 226 -1.45 13.42 -4.83
CA PRO A 226 -0.96 14.36 -5.84
C PRO A 226 0.02 15.41 -5.28
N ARG A 227 0.79 16.02 -6.19
CA ARG A 227 1.91 16.93 -5.83
C ARG A 227 1.50 18.13 -4.97
N ARG A 228 0.23 18.57 -5.06
CA ARG A 228 -0.29 19.69 -4.23
C ARG A 228 -0.12 19.47 -2.72
N PHE A 229 -0.03 18.23 -2.25
CA PHE A 229 0.18 17.92 -0.84
C PHE A 229 1.61 18.17 -0.34
N HIS A 230 2.59 18.38 -1.22
CA HIS A 230 3.94 18.76 -0.82
C HIS A 230 3.95 20.05 0.00
N LEU A 231 3.17 21.06 -0.43
CA LEU A 231 3.07 22.33 0.28
C LEU A 231 2.46 22.14 1.68
N ILE A 232 1.40 21.35 1.78
CA ILE A 232 0.74 21.06 3.06
C ILE A 232 1.71 20.38 4.03
N VAL A 233 2.41 19.34 3.55
CA VAL A 233 3.40 18.62 4.35
C VAL A 233 4.55 19.54 4.77
N PHE A 234 5.04 20.40 3.88
CA PHE A 234 6.06 21.38 4.19
C PHE A 234 5.61 22.36 5.29
N LEU A 235 4.42 22.95 5.12
CA LEU A 235 3.87 23.89 6.09
C LEU A 235 3.62 23.26 7.47
N THR A 236 3.11 22.03 7.49
CA THR A 236 2.87 21.29 8.73
C THR A 236 4.15 21.03 9.51
N ARG A 237 5.24 20.72 8.80
CA ARG A 237 6.52 20.44 9.44
C ARG A 237 7.26 21.69 9.90
N THR A 238 7.11 22.77 9.13
CA THR A 238 7.82 24.02 9.42
C THR A 238 7.08 24.86 10.46
N PHE A 239 5.74 24.82 10.45
CA PHE A 239 4.88 25.61 11.31
C PHE A 239 3.82 24.76 12.02
N PRO A 240 4.20 23.80 12.88
CA PRO A 240 3.26 22.86 13.51
C PRO A 240 2.16 23.59 14.32
N GLY A 241 2.47 24.69 15.00
CA GLY A 241 1.51 25.47 15.77
C GLY A 241 0.35 26.05 14.94
N LEU A 242 0.49 26.28 13.64
CA LEU A 242 -0.63 26.66 12.77
C LEU A 242 -1.59 25.49 12.55
N ILE A 243 -1.05 24.30 12.40
CA ILE A 243 -1.85 23.07 12.26
C ILE A 243 -2.58 22.78 13.56
N ASP A 244 -1.88 22.86 14.70
CA ASP A 244 -2.48 22.65 16.02
C ASP A 244 -3.68 23.58 16.24
N ARG A 245 -3.54 24.87 15.94
CA ARG A 245 -4.65 25.85 16.02
C ARG A 245 -5.79 25.51 15.07
N ARG A 246 -5.50 25.04 13.85
CA ARG A 246 -6.51 24.68 12.84
C ARG A 246 -7.33 23.46 13.22
N PHE A 247 -6.73 22.53 13.97
CA PHE A 247 -7.36 21.28 14.43
C PHE A 247 -7.75 21.33 15.91
N ALA A 248 -7.37 22.35 16.66
CA ALA A 248 -7.77 22.52 18.06
C ALA A 248 -9.29 22.47 18.21
N GLY A 249 -9.77 21.71 19.18
CA GLY A 249 -11.19 21.56 19.51
C GLY A 249 -12.00 20.67 18.56
N LYS A 250 -11.46 20.29 17.40
CA LYS A 250 -12.20 19.42 16.44
C LYS A 250 -12.17 17.95 16.81
N ALA A 251 -11.24 17.53 17.65
CA ALA A 251 -11.15 16.17 18.17
C ALA A 251 -12.01 15.94 19.42
N ALA A 252 -12.50 17.00 20.04
CA ALA A 252 -13.35 16.95 21.22
C ALA A 252 -14.82 17.14 20.80
N ASP A 253 -15.32 16.29 19.89
CA ASP A 253 -16.77 16.16 19.71
C ASP A 253 -17.30 15.36 20.92
N PRO A 254 -18.00 15.99 21.90
CA PRO A 254 -18.56 15.27 23.04
C PRO A 254 -19.66 14.27 22.63
N ALA A 255 -20.15 14.34 21.39
CA ALA A 255 -21.07 13.36 20.83
C ALA A 255 -20.39 12.06 20.37
N TRP A 256 -19.05 12.03 20.33
CA TRP A 256 -18.33 10.80 20.05
C TRP A 256 -18.32 9.89 21.28
N THR A 257 -19.28 8.97 21.34
CA THR A 257 -19.31 7.90 22.35
C THR A 257 -18.75 6.61 21.72
N PRO A 258 -17.98 5.79 22.46
CA PRO A 258 -17.47 4.49 21.97
C PRO A 258 -18.56 3.56 21.44
N SER A 259 -19.81 3.71 21.88
CA SER A 259 -20.96 2.91 21.46
C SER A 259 -21.40 3.15 20.02
N SER A 260 -21.19 4.33 19.47
CA SER A 260 -21.56 4.62 18.08
C SER A 260 -20.61 3.98 17.04
N ALA A 261 -19.39 3.64 17.43
CA ALA A 261 -18.44 2.91 16.59
C ALA A 261 -18.65 1.38 16.63
N GLY A 262 -19.28 0.85 17.70
CA GLY A 262 -19.52 -0.59 17.88
C GLY A 262 -20.76 -1.10 17.13
N ALA A 263 -21.73 -0.24 16.82
CA ALA A 263 -22.95 -0.65 16.12
C ALA A 263 -22.73 -0.95 14.62
N ALA A 264 -21.63 -0.50 14.05
CA ALA A 264 -21.28 -0.77 12.65
C ALA A 264 -20.50 -2.08 12.43
N THR A 265 -20.16 -2.82 13.49
CA THR A 265 -19.34 -4.04 13.40
C THR A 265 -20.11 -5.34 13.63
N ALA A 266 -21.43 -5.28 13.87
CA ALA A 266 -22.25 -6.46 14.12
C ALA A 266 -22.70 -7.22 12.86
N SER A 267 -22.21 -6.87 11.67
CA SER A 267 -22.49 -7.60 10.42
C SER A 267 -21.21 -7.99 9.68
N VAL A 268 -20.29 -8.66 10.39
CA VAL A 268 -19.27 -9.50 9.74
C VAL A 268 -19.80 -10.92 9.84
N GLU A 269 -20.58 -11.33 8.86
CA GLU A 269 -20.88 -12.74 8.63
C GLU A 269 -19.56 -13.49 8.36
N PRO A 270 -19.40 -14.69 8.93
CA PRO A 270 -18.30 -15.58 8.58
C PRO A 270 -18.56 -16.21 7.21
N GLY A 271 -17.77 -15.86 6.24
CA GLY A 271 -17.74 -16.44 4.91
C GLY A 271 -16.31 -16.40 4.38
#